data_82c5661cbc9bc0c7de9c7af9effbae29
#
_entry.id   82c5661cbc9bc0c7de9c7af9effbae29
#
_cell.length_a   1.000
_cell.length_b   1.000
_cell.length_c   1.000
_cell.angle_alpha   90.00
_cell.angle_beta   90.00
_cell.angle_gamma   90.00
#
_symmetry.space_group_name_H-M   'P 1'
#
loop_
_entity.id
_entity.type
_entity.pdbx_description
1 polymer ?
#
loop_
_entity_poly.entity_id
_entity_poly.type
_entity_poly.pdbx_seq_one_letter_code
_entity_poly.pdbx_strand_id
1 'polypeptide(L)'
;MQDNKMPKVQVRNLTKKFGDLLVLNDISFDVRSGEFLCIVGPTGCGKTTFLNSLTKLYQPTAGEILLDGEPVDLKKHNIAYIFQEYSTMPWLTVEENVGFGLDIKGVEKEKAKALVSEYLDIVGLTKYRKYYPDQLSASMLQRVV
;
A
#
# COMPACT_ATOMS: atom_id res chain seq x y z
N MET A 1 4.22 -31.35 7.95
CA MET A 1 3.19 -30.80 8.86
C MET A 1 2.74 -29.50 8.27
N GLN A 2 1.53 -29.43 7.72
CA GLN A 2 0.96 -28.16 7.25
C GLN A 2 0.64 -27.34 8.50
N ASP A 3 1.31 -26.18 8.58
CA ASP A 3 1.06 -25.19 9.64
C ASP A 3 -0.41 -24.72 9.49
N ASN A 4 -1.29 -25.17 10.36
CA ASN A 4 -2.73 -24.90 10.35
C ASN A 4 -3.02 -23.48 10.89
N LYS A 5 -2.14 -22.51 10.56
CA LYS A 5 -2.34 -21.11 10.91
C LYS A 5 -3.31 -20.48 9.91
N MET A 6 -4.27 -19.73 10.45
CA MET A 6 -5.19 -18.92 9.66
C MET A 6 -4.42 -18.09 8.63
N PRO A 7 -4.84 -18.06 7.34
CA PRO A 7 -4.21 -17.23 6.35
C PRO A 7 -4.26 -15.74 6.74
N LYS A 8 -3.21 -15.00 6.41
CA LYS A 8 -3.14 -13.55 6.66
C LYS A 8 -4.15 -12.78 5.82
N VAL A 9 -4.26 -13.15 4.53
CA VAL A 9 -5.26 -12.61 3.60
C VAL A 9 -6.09 -13.76 3.05
N GLN A 10 -7.39 -13.61 3.03
CA GLN A 10 -8.30 -14.54 2.40
C GLN A 10 -9.16 -13.79 1.39
N VAL A 11 -9.14 -14.23 0.15
CA VAL A 11 -9.98 -13.69 -0.92
C VAL A 11 -11.01 -14.75 -1.27
N ARG A 12 -12.30 -14.39 -1.23
CA ARG A 12 -13.42 -15.30 -1.43
C ARG A 12 -14.37 -14.77 -2.50
N ASN A 13 -14.45 -15.47 -3.63
CA ASN A 13 -15.34 -15.21 -4.76
C ASN A 13 -15.35 -13.74 -5.21
N LEU A 14 -14.17 -13.08 -5.13
CA LEU A 14 -14.03 -11.67 -5.39
C LEU A 14 -14.39 -11.33 -6.83
N THR A 15 -15.41 -10.51 -7.00
CA THR A 15 -15.89 -10.04 -8.29
C THR A 15 -15.96 -8.53 -8.30
N LYS A 16 -15.44 -7.90 -9.35
CA LYS A 16 -15.52 -6.44 -9.55
C LYS A 16 -15.95 -6.11 -10.96
N LYS A 17 -17.04 -5.32 -11.03
CA LYS A 17 -17.55 -4.71 -12.27
C LYS A 17 -17.47 -3.19 -12.17
N PHE A 18 -17.28 -2.54 -13.31
CA PHE A 18 -17.43 -1.11 -13.52
C PHE A 18 -18.50 -0.92 -14.62
N GLY A 19 -19.74 -0.61 -14.21
CA GLY A 19 -20.89 -0.71 -15.11
C GLY A 19 -21.00 -2.15 -15.63
N ASP A 20 -21.01 -2.32 -16.94
CA ASP A 20 -21.10 -3.64 -17.58
C ASP A 20 -19.74 -4.35 -17.75
N LEU A 21 -18.64 -3.64 -17.50
CA LEU A 21 -17.30 -4.19 -17.65
C LEU A 21 -16.94 -5.05 -16.43
N LEU A 22 -16.82 -6.36 -16.64
CA LEU A 22 -16.33 -7.32 -15.67
C LEU A 22 -14.79 -7.31 -15.67
N VAL A 23 -14.16 -6.93 -14.55
CA VAL A 23 -12.70 -6.82 -14.42
C VAL A 23 -12.12 -7.92 -13.56
N LEU A 24 -12.76 -8.25 -12.42
CA LEU A 24 -12.40 -9.40 -11.60
C LEU A 24 -13.59 -10.36 -11.59
N ASN A 25 -13.35 -11.63 -11.82
CA ASN A 25 -14.38 -12.65 -11.94
C ASN A 25 -14.09 -13.82 -11.01
N ASP A 26 -14.83 -13.90 -9.90
CA ASP A 26 -14.85 -15.04 -8.98
C ASP A 26 -13.46 -15.49 -8.51
N ILE A 27 -12.63 -14.54 -8.07
CA ILE A 27 -11.25 -14.82 -7.65
C ILE A 27 -11.25 -15.28 -6.19
N SER A 28 -10.61 -16.43 -5.93
CA SER A 28 -10.45 -16.96 -4.57
C SER A 28 -9.04 -17.50 -4.37
N PHE A 29 -8.36 -17.06 -3.31
CA PHE A 29 -7.06 -17.57 -2.86
C PHE A 29 -6.75 -17.11 -1.44
N ASP A 30 -5.72 -17.70 -0.87
CA ASP A 30 -5.20 -17.39 0.46
C ASP A 30 -3.75 -16.94 0.38
N VAL A 31 -3.35 -15.99 1.27
CA VAL A 31 -1.96 -15.58 1.47
C VAL A 31 -1.60 -15.82 2.94
N ARG A 32 -0.51 -16.50 3.19
CA ARG A 32 -0.04 -16.82 4.54
C ARG A 32 0.69 -15.64 5.17
N SER A 33 0.80 -15.64 6.49
CA SER A 33 1.65 -14.67 7.17
C SER A 33 3.11 -14.85 6.75
N GLY A 34 3.79 -13.73 6.39
CA GLY A 34 5.17 -13.73 5.91
C GLY A 34 5.35 -14.20 4.46
N GLU A 35 4.28 -14.53 3.75
CA GLU A 35 4.35 -14.94 2.35
C GLU A 35 4.56 -13.73 1.43
N PHE A 36 5.39 -13.91 0.41
CA PHE A 36 5.54 -12.98 -0.69
C PHE A 36 4.71 -13.46 -1.89
N LEU A 37 3.61 -12.75 -2.17
CA LEU A 37 2.73 -13.03 -3.30
C LEU A 37 3.05 -12.10 -4.48
N CYS A 38 3.30 -12.66 -5.65
CA CYS A 38 3.46 -11.90 -6.88
C CYS A 38 2.25 -12.12 -7.80
N ILE A 39 1.60 -11.02 -8.21
CA ILE A 39 0.49 -11.04 -9.17
C ILE A 39 1.00 -10.55 -10.51
N VAL A 40 1.03 -11.42 -11.50
CA VAL A 40 1.52 -11.14 -12.86
C VAL A 40 0.40 -11.22 -13.88
N GLY A 41 0.54 -10.50 -14.97
CA GLY A 41 -0.42 -10.49 -16.07
C GLY A 41 -0.29 -9.25 -16.95
N PRO A 42 -0.93 -9.22 -18.14
CA PRO A 42 -0.87 -8.10 -19.06
C PRO A 42 -1.47 -6.82 -18.48
N THR A 43 -1.17 -5.68 -19.11
CA THR A 43 -1.81 -4.41 -18.75
C THR A 43 -3.33 -4.52 -18.90
N GLY A 44 -4.07 -3.99 -17.93
CA GLY A 44 -5.54 -3.99 -17.94
C GLY A 44 -6.20 -5.29 -17.43
N CYS A 45 -5.44 -6.34 -17.04
CA CYS A 45 -6.04 -7.59 -16.54
C CYS A 45 -6.58 -7.52 -15.09
N GLY A 46 -6.60 -6.35 -14.44
CA GLY A 46 -7.24 -6.18 -13.12
C GLY A 46 -6.30 -6.20 -11.91
N LYS A 47 -4.97 -6.27 -12.06
CA LYS A 47 -4.01 -6.29 -10.92
C LYS A 47 -4.22 -5.11 -9.96
N THR A 48 -4.23 -3.90 -10.49
CA THR A 48 -4.47 -2.67 -9.69
C THR A 48 -5.88 -2.65 -9.12
N THR A 49 -6.87 -3.16 -9.86
CA THR A 49 -8.24 -3.27 -9.36
C THR A 49 -8.35 -4.19 -8.16
N PHE A 50 -7.62 -5.31 -8.17
CA PHE A 50 -7.52 -6.21 -7.01
C PHE A 50 -6.88 -5.51 -5.81
N LEU A 51 -5.71 -4.86 -5.99
CA LEU A 51 -5.04 -4.13 -4.91
C LEU A 51 -5.91 -3.00 -4.33
N ASN A 52 -6.60 -2.25 -5.18
CA ASN A 52 -7.53 -1.21 -4.74
C ASN A 52 -8.76 -1.79 -4.01
N SER A 53 -9.16 -3.02 -4.33
CA SER A 53 -10.23 -3.72 -3.58
C SER A 53 -9.73 -4.18 -2.21
N LEU A 54 -8.49 -4.64 -2.11
CA LEU A 54 -7.85 -5.02 -0.84
C LEU A 54 -7.74 -3.83 0.12
N THR A 55 -7.41 -2.64 -0.40
CA THR A 55 -7.31 -1.41 0.40
C THR A 55 -8.64 -0.66 0.55
N LYS A 56 -9.75 -1.25 0.13
CA LYS A 56 -11.10 -0.62 0.13
C LYS A 56 -11.21 0.69 -0.65
N LEU A 57 -10.25 1.04 -1.50
CA LEU A 57 -10.41 2.12 -2.47
C LEU A 57 -11.52 1.79 -3.48
N TYR A 58 -11.68 0.51 -3.81
CA TYR A 58 -12.83 0.01 -4.56
C TYR A 58 -13.61 -0.99 -3.73
N GLN A 59 -14.93 -0.83 -3.67
CA GLN A 59 -15.79 -1.84 -3.08
C GLN A 59 -15.98 -2.99 -4.09
N PRO A 60 -15.84 -4.25 -3.67
CA PRO A 60 -16.20 -5.40 -4.48
C PRO A 60 -17.66 -5.33 -4.94
N THR A 61 -17.97 -5.88 -6.13
CA THR A 61 -19.35 -6.07 -6.58
C THR A 61 -19.97 -7.31 -5.93
N ALA A 62 -19.14 -8.34 -5.70
CA ALA A 62 -19.51 -9.54 -4.95
C ALA A 62 -18.24 -10.17 -4.34
N GLY A 63 -18.41 -11.05 -3.38
CA GLY A 63 -17.32 -11.68 -2.66
C GLY A 63 -16.76 -10.75 -1.57
N GLU A 64 -15.71 -11.21 -0.92
CA GLU A 64 -15.09 -10.50 0.19
C GLU A 64 -13.57 -10.71 0.28
N ILE A 65 -12.91 -9.82 0.99
CA ILE A 65 -11.51 -9.94 1.37
C ILE A 65 -11.43 -9.84 2.89
N LEU A 66 -10.81 -10.84 3.50
CA LEU A 66 -10.58 -10.92 4.94
C LEU A 66 -9.09 -10.76 5.24
N LEU A 67 -8.78 -10.03 6.31
CA LEU A 67 -7.46 -9.94 6.94
C LEU A 67 -7.56 -10.53 8.34
N ASP A 68 -6.68 -11.49 8.64
CA ASP A 68 -6.69 -12.19 9.93
C ASP A 68 -8.08 -12.79 10.28
N GLY A 69 -8.85 -13.21 9.26
CA GLY A 69 -10.20 -13.76 9.38
C GLY A 69 -11.32 -12.75 9.56
N GLU A 70 -11.02 -11.46 9.60
CA GLU A 70 -12.01 -10.39 9.70
C GLU A 70 -12.11 -9.57 8.40
N PRO A 71 -13.27 -8.98 8.06
CA PRO A 71 -13.37 -8.05 6.94
C PRO A 71 -12.35 -6.91 7.08
N VAL A 72 -11.71 -6.53 5.96
CA VAL A 72 -10.69 -5.48 5.96
C VAL A 72 -11.24 -4.21 6.60
N ASP A 73 -10.55 -3.71 7.62
CA ASP A 73 -10.79 -2.43 8.28
C ASP A 73 -9.47 -1.65 8.36
N LEU A 74 -9.38 -0.52 7.63
CA LEU A 74 -8.18 0.30 7.55
C LEU A 74 -7.80 0.98 8.88
N LYS A 75 -8.72 1.04 9.85
CA LYS A 75 -8.43 1.56 11.19
C LYS A 75 -7.80 0.50 12.11
N LYS A 76 -8.17 -0.76 11.90
CA LYS A 76 -7.67 -1.90 12.69
C LYS A 76 -6.43 -2.54 12.07
N HIS A 77 -6.46 -2.73 10.74
CA HIS A 77 -5.41 -3.42 10.01
C HIS A 77 -4.36 -2.42 9.54
N ASN A 78 -3.11 -2.66 9.91
CA ASN A 78 -1.99 -1.84 9.44
C ASN A 78 -1.60 -2.30 8.02
N ILE A 79 -2.12 -1.61 7.01
CA ILE A 79 -1.86 -1.88 5.59
C ILE A 79 -1.01 -0.72 5.05
N ALA A 80 0.17 -1.01 4.50
CA ALA A 80 0.93 -0.08 3.69
C ALA A 80 0.61 -0.33 2.21
N TYR A 81 0.29 0.72 1.47
CA TYR A 81 0.01 0.65 0.04
C TYR A 81 0.90 1.64 -0.71
N ILE A 82 1.74 1.13 -1.60
CA ILE A 82 2.57 1.96 -2.47
C ILE A 82 1.86 2.06 -3.81
N PHE A 83 1.48 3.29 -4.18
CA PHE A 83 0.82 3.56 -5.46
C PHE A 83 1.77 3.39 -6.64
N GLN A 84 1.22 3.08 -7.80
CA GLN A 84 1.99 3.00 -9.05
C GLN A 84 2.52 4.36 -9.47
N GLU A 85 1.75 5.43 -9.24
CA GLU A 85 2.18 6.81 -9.40
C GLU A 85 2.74 7.35 -8.08
N TYR A 86 3.64 8.34 -8.18
CA TYR A 86 4.22 8.95 -6.99
C TYR A 86 3.15 9.72 -6.21
N SER A 87 2.90 9.32 -4.98
CA SER A 87 1.91 9.96 -4.09
C SER A 87 2.53 11.03 -3.19
N THR A 88 3.60 11.69 -3.65
CA THR A 88 4.23 12.78 -2.90
C THR A 88 3.38 14.04 -2.95
N MET A 89 3.37 14.79 -1.85
CA MET A 89 2.77 16.13 -1.76
C MET A 89 3.74 17.15 -2.38
N PRO A 90 3.43 17.79 -3.52
CA PRO A 90 4.39 18.61 -4.25
C PRO A 90 4.81 19.89 -3.52
N TRP A 91 4.02 20.34 -2.56
CA TRP A 91 4.29 21.52 -1.71
C TRP A 91 5.08 21.21 -0.45
N LEU A 92 5.36 19.95 -0.15
CA LEU A 92 6.17 19.51 0.97
C LEU A 92 7.56 19.10 0.51
N THR A 93 8.56 19.35 1.34
CA THR A 93 9.91 18.83 1.13
C THR A 93 9.96 17.31 1.27
N VAL A 94 11.07 16.68 0.89
CA VAL A 94 11.29 15.24 1.04
C VAL A 94 11.09 14.80 2.49
N GLU A 95 11.70 15.49 3.45
CA GLU A 95 11.57 15.12 4.87
C GLU A 95 10.15 15.27 5.40
N GLU A 96 9.41 16.28 4.94
CA GLU A 96 8.02 16.49 5.29
C GLU A 96 7.11 15.44 4.66
N ASN A 97 7.36 15.02 3.42
CA ASN A 97 6.65 13.92 2.79
C ASN A 97 6.85 12.61 3.55
N VAL A 98 8.11 12.26 3.90
CA VAL A 98 8.42 11.04 4.68
C VAL A 98 7.80 11.12 6.09
N GLY A 99 7.78 12.31 6.69
CA GLY A 99 7.20 12.53 8.02
C GLY A 99 5.67 12.60 8.07
N PHE A 100 5.01 12.83 6.92
CA PHE A 100 3.59 13.13 6.85
C PHE A 100 2.70 12.09 7.56
N GLY A 101 2.98 10.80 7.36
CA GLY A 101 2.24 9.72 8.02
C GLY A 101 2.45 9.68 9.55
N LEU A 102 3.61 10.11 10.03
CA LEU A 102 3.92 10.20 11.45
C LEU A 102 3.17 11.36 12.10
N ASP A 103 3.05 12.49 11.39
CA ASP A 103 2.29 13.66 11.83
C ASP A 103 0.80 13.33 11.96
N ILE A 104 0.22 12.64 10.97
CA ILE A 104 -1.19 12.19 11.04
C ILE A 104 -1.42 11.26 12.24
N LYS A 105 -0.45 10.39 12.56
CA LYS A 105 -0.52 9.47 13.71
C LYS A 105 -0.25 10.15 15.04
N GLY A 106 0.09 11.45 15.05
CA GLY A 106 0.40 12.20 16.27
C GLY A 106 1.67 11.74 16.98
N VAL A 107 2.65 11.23 16.23
CA VAL A 107 3.94 10.80 16.80
C VAL A 107 4.67 12.03 17.33
N GLU A 108 5.26 11.91 18.50
CA GLU A 108 6.03 12.97 19.16
C GLU A 108 7.15 13.49 18.23
N LYS A 109 7.29 14.84 18.14
CA LYS A 109 8.12 15.51 17.12
C LYS A 109 9.58 15.04 17.07
N GLU A 110 10.22 14.88 18.22
CA GLU A 110 11.63 14.46 18.27
C GLU A 110 11.78 13.00 17.77
N LYS A 111 10.83 12.15 18.14
CA LYS A 111 10.77 10.77 17.66
C LYS A 111 10.50 10.69 16.16
N ALA A 112 9.56 11.49 15.65
CA ALA A 112 9.26 11.57 14.23
C ALA A 112 10.49 12.02 13.42
N LYS A 113 11.19 13.06 13.89
CA LYS A 113 12.41 13.57 13.27
C LYS A 113 13.55 12.53 13.23
N ALA A 114 13.71 11.78 14.32
CA ALA A 114 14.69 10.69 14.37
C ALA A 114 14.37 9.60 13.34
N LEU A 115 13.11 9.14 13.29
CA LEU A 115 12.64 8.15 12.32
C LEU A 115 12.79 8.63 10.87
N VAL A 116 12.38 9.87 10.57
CA VAL A 116 12.55 10.46 9.23
C VAL A 116 14.02 10.47 8.82
N SER A 117 14.93 10.85 9.74
CA SER A 117 16.37 10.86 9.46
C SER A 117 16.91 9.46 9.19
N GLU A 118 16.50 8.47 9.97
CA GLU A 118 16.87 7.07 9.79
C GLU A 118 16.41 6.53 8.43
N TYR A 119 15.14 6.72 8.08
CA TYR A 119 14.61 6.24 6.79
C TYR A 119 15.22 6.96 5.59
N LEU A 120 15.47 8.27 5.67
CA LEU A 120 16.18 9.01 4.63
C LEU A 120 17.59 8.50 4.40
N ASP A 121 18.27 8.06 5.46
CA ASP A 121 19.60 7.46 5.36
C ASP A 121 19.53 6.07 4.71
N ILE A 122 18.61 5.22 5.14
CA ILE A 122 18.38 3.88 4.56
C ILE A 122 18.13 3.95 3.05
N VAL A 123 17.32 4.90 2.59
CA VAL A 123 17.00 5.05 1.16
C VAL A 123 18.00 5.95 0.40
N GLY A 124 19.04 6.47 1.07
CA GLY A 124 20.08 7.30 0.47
C GLY A 124 19.61 8.69 0.01
N LEU A 125 18.63 9.27 0.70
CA LEU A 125 18.05 10.59 0.38
C LEU A 125 18.41 11.69 1.39
N THR A 126 19.28 11.45 2.35
CA THR A 126 19.67 12.40 3.40
C THR A 126 20.09 13.76 2.87
N LYS A 127 20.86 13.81 1.76
CA LYS A 127 21.31 15.05 1.12
C LYS A 127 20.17 15.84 0.45
N TYR A 128 19.06 15.19 0.15
CA TYR A 128 17.91 15.76 -0.57
C TYR A 128 16.74 16.09 0.36
N ARG A 129 16.91 15.99 1.66
CA ARG A 129 15.85 16.13 2.67
C ARG A 129 15.05 17.44 2.55
N LYS A 130 15.71 18.53 2.12
CA LYS A 130 15.10 19.85 1.95
C LYS A 130 14.64 20.15 0.51
N TYR A 131 14.80 19.19 -0.40
CA TYR A 131 14.36 19.33 -1.78
C TYR A 131 12.85 19.08 -1.88
N TYR A 132 12.24 19.68 -2.89
CA TYR A 132 10.86 19.43 -3.27
C TYR A 132 10.76 18.31 -4.31
N PRO A 133 9.60 17.64 -4.42
CA PRO A 133 9.40 16.53 -5.37
C PRO A 133 9.79 16.84 -6.82
N ASP A 134 9.52 18.05 -7.31
CA ASP A 134 9.87 18.50 -8.68
C ASP A 134 11.38 18.60 -8.95
N GLN A 135 12.19 18.63 -7.91
CA GLN A 135 13.65 18.67 -7.99
C GLN A 135 14.28 17.26 -7.99
N LEU A 136 13.47 16.21 -7.90
CA LEU A 136 13.92 14.83 -7.77
C LEU A 136 13.74 14.05 -9.07
N SER A 137 14.62 13.08 -9.30
CA SER A 137 14.40 12.10 -10.36
C SER A 137 13.26 11.13 -10.01
N ALA A 138 12.69 10.49 -11.03
CA ALA A 138 11.63 9.48 -10.86
C ALA A 138 12.02 8.36 -9.86
N SER A 139 13.28 7.88 -9.93
CA SER A 139 13.76 6.86 -9.01
C SER A 139 13.96 7.37 -7.58
N MET A 140 14.19 8.66 -7.38
CA MET A 140 14.24 9.26 -6.05
C MET A 140 12.83 9.42 -5.49
N LEU A 141 11.86 9.88 -6.30
CA LEU A 141 10.45 9.98 -5.92
C LEU A 141 9.89 8.63 -5.45
N GLN A 142 10.25 7.54 -6.15
CA GLN A 142 9.86 6.18 -5.76
C GLN A 142 10.37 5.76 -4.37
N ARG A 143 11.46 6.37 -3.91
CA ARG A 143 12.03 6.08 -2.57
C ARG A 143 11.51 7.00 -1.47
N VAL A 144 10.77 8.04 -1.82
CA VAL A 144 10.15 8.97 -0.85
C VAL A 144 8.81 8.42 -0.33
N VAL A 145 8.12 7.57 -1.15
CA VAL A 145 6.79 7.04 -0.86
C VAL A 145 6.78 5.65 -0.17
#